data_0e73c135feb23a5186a49e069f3d9717
#
_entry.id   0e73c135feb23a5186a49e069f3d9717
#
_cell.length_a   1.000
_cell.length_b   1.000
_cell.length_c   1.000
_cell.angle_alpha   90.00
_cell.angle_beta   90.00
_cell.angle_gamma   90.00
#
_symmetry.space_group_name_H-M   'P 1'
#
loop_
_entity.id
_entity.type
_entity.pdbx_description
1 polymer ?
#
loop_
_entity_poly.entity_id
_entity_poly.type
_entity_poly.pdbx_seq_one_letter_code
_entity_poly.pdbx_strand_id
1 'polypeptide(L)'
;MQSKKIVHLFLLVGQIGFAASASTVIAANAPVTFQGKTLTILISSSPGGGTDTAGRLISQFLPKYLPGNPVTVVQNMPGGGGTIANNHFYANAKPDGLTLLQDSSSAIGNMNRGGSRIKYDHRKNRAVGSIARGGSILMVRKELKDSLTDVKSRKLVVGDTDGIRTWVSMTVWSAEYLNWNLRWLYGYKGSREPSLALRQGEIDLWATSNSRLISDMRKEGFIEMIYQQDEERRADFRDVPTFKEYLGNKKPSGVAWDAYQAWANSEDLDKFIVAPSRTPDNVVAALRDGYIKMNKDDEFKALATKFFGESWSLSSGEQTEALIKKLTSIPKPAQDFLTQIRKKYGLPAGGAASES
;
A
#
# COMPACT_ATOMS: atom_id res chain seq x y z
N MET A 1 -98.33 25.66 2.41
CA MET A 1 -97.80 25.34 3.76
C MET A 1 -96.38 24.96 3.68
N GLN A 2 -95.55 25.68 4.38
CA GLN A 2 -94.10 25.48 4.69
C GLN A 2 -93.13 25.46 3.52
N SER A 3 -92.46 26.58 3.38
CA SER A 3 -91.29 26.95 2.65
C SER A 3 -90.03 26.29 3.28
N LYS A 4 -89.16 25.70 2.46
CA LYS A 4 -87.82 25.34 2.86
C LYS A 4 -86.80 26.28 2.19
N LYS A 5 -86.17 27.11 3.03
CA LYS A 5 -85.01 27.94 2.61
C LYS A 5 -83.81 27.09 2.44
N ILE A 6 -83.17 27.14 1.26
CA ILE A 6 -81.83 26.53 0.98
C ILE A 6 -80.80 27.62 1.25
N VAL A 7 -79.93 27.35 2.21
CA VAL A 7 -78.73 28.17 2.50
C VAL A 7 -77.55 27.65 1.65
N HIS A 8 -77.03 28.53 0.81
CA HIS A 8 -75.80 28.24 0.06
C HIS A 8 -74.54 28.56 0.92
N LEU A 9 -73.74 27.52 1.21
CA LEU A 9 -72.52 27.67 1.91
C LEU A 9 -71.36 27.73 0.85
N PHE A 10 -70.73 28.92 0.75
CA PHE A 10 -69.53 29.10 -0.10
C PHE A 10 -68.30 28.49 0.60
N LEU A 11 -67.71 27.45 0.00
CA LEU A 11 -66.44 26.92 0.41
C LEU A 11 -65.32 27.79 -0.23
N LEU A 12 -64.59 28.49 0.64
CA LEU A 12 -63.33 29.17 0.27
C LEU A 12 -62.24 28.15 0.30
N VAL A 13 -61.73 27.71 -0.87
CA VAL A 13 -60.52 26.87 -1.00
C VAL A 13 -59.31 27.79 -0.94
N GLY A 14 -58.63 27.82 0.21
CA GLY A 14 -57.33 28.49 0.36
C GLY A 14 -56.24 27.73 -0.38
N GLN A 15 -55.61 28.36 -1.36
CA GLN A 15 -54.35 27.88 -1.95
C GLN A 15 -53.22 28.06 -0.94
N ILE A 16 -52.79 26.97 -0.31
CA ILE A 16 -51.53 26.94 0.44
C ILE A 16 -50.41 26.71 -0.61
N GLY A 17 -49.66 27.78 -0.86
CA GLY A 17 -48.52 27.76 -1.74
C GLY A 17 -47.43 26.82 -1.18
N PHE A 18 -47.07 25.86 -1.97
CA PHE A 18 -45.95 24.93 -1.73
C PHE A 18 -44.63 25.66 -2.05
N ALA A 19 -44.08 26.37 -1.06
CA ALA A 19 -42.72 26.88 -1.11
C ALA A 19 -41.83 25.82 -0.46
N ALA A 20 -41.49 24.78 -1.22
CA ALA A 20 -40.53 23.77 -0.77
C ALA A 20 -39.34 23.67 -1.72
N SER A 21 -38.19 23.92 -1.17
CA SER A 21 -36.95 23.25 -1.51
C SER A 21 -36.17 23.73 -2.73
N ALA A 22 -35.63 24.94 -2.68
CA ALA A 22 -34.50 25.37 -3.49
C ALA A 22 -33.16 25.36 -2.73
N SER A 23 -33.10 24.73 -1.52
CA SER A 23 -31.93 24.86 -0.64
C SER A 23 -30.92 23.72 -0.75
N THR A 24 -31.14 22.69 -1.57
CA THR A 24 -30.27 21.48 -1.57
C THR A 24 -29.25 21.41 -2.73
N VAL A 25 -29.36 22.28 -3.72
CA VAL A 25 -28.48 22.24 -4.90
C VAL A 25 -27.24 23.16 -4.77
N ILE A 26 -27.27 24.12 -3.84
CA ILE A 26 -26.17 25.10 -3.70
C ILE A 26 -24.96 24.54 -2.93
N ALA A 27 -25.12 23.49 -2.12
CA ALA A 27 -24.01 22.92 -1.34
C ALA A 27 -23.01 22.11 -2.19
N ALA A 28 -23.40 21.64 -3.37
CA ALA A 28 -22.53 20.83 -4.24
C ALA A 28 -21.49 21.65 -5.03
N ASN A 29 -21.66 22.98 -5.13
CA ASN A 29 -20.81 23.87 -5.92
C ASN A 29 -20.02 24.89 -5.09
N ALA A 30 -20.04 24.82 -3.76
CA ALA A 30 -19.19 25.70 -2.96
C ALA A 30 -17.72 25.35 -3.16
N PRO A 31 -16.83 26.33 -3.35
CA PRO A 31 -15.40 26.08 -3.45
C PRO A 31 -14.91 25.33 -2.21
N VAL A 32 -14.20 24.22 -2.41
CA VAL A 32 -13.58 23.47 -1.31
C VAL A 32 -12.52 24.34 -0.66
N THR A 33 -12.55 24.46 0.66
CA THR A 33 -11.51 25.13 1.44
C THR A 33 -11.18 24.35 2.69
N PHE A 34 -9.88 24.27 2.99
CA PHE A 34 -9.32 23.70 4.22
C PHE A 34 -8.85 24.80 5.19
N GLN A 35 -9.13 26.06 4.89
CA GLN A 35 -8.71 27.20 5.71
C GLN A 35 -9.14 27.05 7.16
N GLY A 36 -8.21 27.24 8.10
CA GLY A 36 -8.47 27.12 9.54
C GLY A 36 -8.76 25.70 10.02
N LYS A 37 -8.61 24.69 9.15
CA LYS A 37 -8.82 23.28 9.50
C LYS A 37 -7.49 22.57 9.73
N THR A 38 -7.54 21.47 10.47
CA THR A 38 -6.40 20.56 10.68
C THR A 38 -6.61 19.32 9.84
N LEU A 39 -5.61 18.99 9.00
CA LEU A 39 -5.54 17.76 8.24
C LEU A 39 -4.72 16.73 9.02
N THR A 40 -5.33 15.62 9.38
CA THR A 40 -4.67 14.51 10.07
C THR A 40 -4.19 13.48 9.06
N ILE A 41 -2.89 13.17 9.08
CA ILE A 41 -2.32 12.03 8.34
C ILE A 41 -2.14 10.88 9.33
N LEU A 42 -3.06 9.92 9.32
CA LEU A 42 -2.97 8.69 10.09
C LEU A 42 -2.02 7.73 9.36
N ILE A 43 -0.95 7.30 10.02
CA ILE A 43 0.09 6.44 9.44
C ILE A 43 0.01 5.04 10.05
N SER A 44 -0.14 4.02 9.22
CA SER A 44 -0.34 2.62 9.64
C SER A 44 0.91 1.92 10.18
N SER A 45 2.03 2.61 10.32
CA SER A 45 3.31 2.04 10.76
C SER A 45 3.92 2.80 11.93
N SER A 46 4.94 2.18 12.56
CA SER A 46 5.77 2.85 13.56
C SER A 46 6.57 4.00 12.97
N PRO A 47 6.94 5.02 13.78
CA PRO A 47 7.83 6.08 13.36
C PRO A 47 9.16 5.56 12.79
N GLY A 48 9.69 6.25 11.76
CA GLY A 48 10.98 5.95 11.13
C GLY A 48 10.95 4.85 10.07
N GLY A 49 9.81 4.18 9.83
CA GLY A 49 9.63 3.24 8.74
C GLY A 49 9.33 3.92 7.40
N GLY A 50 9.41 3.18 6.28
CA GLY A 50 9.18 3.74 4.95
C GLY A 50 7.78 4.33 4.75
N THR A 51 6.75 3.78 5.38
CA THR A 51 5.38 4.33 5.36
C THR A 51 5.30 5.63 6.15
N ASP A 52 6.00 5.70 7.30
CA ASP A 52 6.08 6.92 8.11
C ASP A 52 6.84 8.02 7.37
N THR A 53 7.96 7.70 6.74
CA THR A 53 8.74 8.64 5.92
C THR A 53 7.89 9.23 4.79
N ALA A 54 7.14 8.40 4.06
CA ALA A 54 6.24 8.85 3.01
C ALA A 54 5.12 9.75 3.56
N GLY A 55 4.47 9.35 4.65
CA GLY A 55 3.40 10.14 5.28
C GLY A 55 3.88 11.50 5.79
N ARG A 56 5.08 11.56 6.38
CA ARG A 56 5.68 12.84 6.84
C ARG A 56 6.07 13.73 5.68
N LEU A 57 6.64 13.17 4.62
CA LEU A 57 6.95 13.92 3.42
C LEU A 57 5.68 14.52 2.80
N ILE A 58 4.60 13.72 2.65
CA ILE A 58 3.31 14.21 2.19
C ILE A 58 2.75 15.28 3.14
N SER A 59 2.83 15.08 4.46
CA SER A 59 2.31 16.04 5.45
C SER A 59 3.02 17.39 5.42
N GLN A 60 4.28 17.43 5.01
CA GLN A 60 5.06 18.64 4.87
C GLN A 60 4.69 19.44 3.59
N PHE A 61 4.38 18.76 2.50
CA PHE A 61 4.22 19.41 1.21
C PHE A 61 2.77 19.53 0.73
N LEU A 62 1.93 18.51 0.93
CA LEU A 62 0.55 18.52 0.44
C LEU A 62 -0.24 19.76 0.86
N PRO A 63 -0.16 20.26 2.11
CA PRO A 63 -0.91 21.44 2.55
C PRO A 63 -0.62 22.69 1.74
N LYS A 64 0.62 22.86 1.25
CA LYS A 64 1.03 24.01 0.43
C LYS A 64 0.18 24.14 -0.85
N TYR A 65 -0.40 23.04 -1.32
CA TYR A 65 -1.14 22.92 -2.57
C TYR A 65 -2.64 22.70 -2.37
N LEU A 66 -3.11 22.65 -1.11
CA LEU A 66 -4.53 22.55 -0.80
C LEU A 66 -5.15 23.94 -0.62
N PRO A 67 -6.39 24.17 -1.09
CA PRO A 67 -7.10 25.43 -0.88
C PRO A 67 -7.20 25.79 0.61
N GLY A 68 -6.64 26.93 1.01
CA GLY A 68 -6.67 27.39 2.40
C GLY A 68 -5.52 26.89 3.27
N ASN A 69 -4.55 26.15 2.70
CA ASN A 69 -3.29 25.78 3.33
C ASN A 69 -3.44 25.27 4.79
N PRO A 70 -4.08 24.10 4.99
CA PRO A 70 -4.40 23.60 6.33
C PRO A 70 -3.15 23.26 7.13
N VAL A 71 -3.26 23.33 8.46
CA VAL A 71 -2.24 22.75 9.35
C VAL A 71 -2.32 21.23 9.30
N THR A 72 -1.18 20.53 9.30
CA THR A 72 -1.14 19.06 9.33
C THR A 72 -0.67 18.53 10.67
N VAL A 73 -1.26 17.39 11.05
CA VAL A 73 -0.87 16.58 12.21
C VAL A 73 -0.63 15.16 11.74
N VAL A 74 0.48 14.57 12.17
CA VAL A 74 0.82 13.16 11.88
C VAL A 74 0.55 12.31 13.11
N GLN A 75 -0.18 11.21 12.93
CA GLN A 75 -0.47 10.24 13.97
C GLN A 75 -0.08 8.83 13.52
N ASN A 76 0.84 8.19 14.23
CA ASN A 76 1.20 6.79 13.97
C ASN A 76 0.30 5.84 14.76
N MET A 77 -0.21 4.80 14.08
CA MET A 77 -1.00 3.74 14.68
C MET A 77 -0.52 2.37 14.15
N PRO A 78 0.62 1.86 14.65
CA PRO A 78 1.21 0.62 14.17
C PRO A 78 0.46 -0.61 14.66
N GLY A 79 0.69 -1.75 13.99
CA GLY A 79 0.26 -3.08 14.44
C GLY A 79 -0.51 -3.86 13.37
N GLY A 80 -0.31 -5.21 13.40
CA GLY A 80 -0.97 -6.14 12.49
C GLY A 80 -0.72 -5.88 11.00
N GLY A 81 0.50 -5.45 10.63
CA GLY A 81 0.79 -5.07 9.24
C GLY A 81 -0.09 -3.92 8.71
N GLY A 82 -0.45 -2.96 9.58
CA GLY A 82 -1.36 -1.85 9.28
C GLY A 82 -2.82 -2.10 9.64
N THR A 83 -3.22 -3.32 9.96
CA THR A 83 -4.63 -3.69 10.21
C THR A 83 -5.29 -2.85 11.29
N ILE A 84 -4.56 -2.48 12.36
CA ILE A 84 -5.12 -1.66 13.46
C ILE A 84 -5.52 -0.29 12.94
N ALA A 85 -4.61 0.42 12.26
CA ALA A 85 -4.90 1.74 11.69
C ALA A 85 -6.02 1.69 10.66
N ASN A 86 -6.02 0.68 9.80
CA ASN A 86 -7.05 0.48 8.78
C ASN A 86 -8.44 0.29 9.36
N ASN A 87 -8.58 -0.61 10.35
CA ASN A 87 -9.85 -0.83 11.03
C ASN A 87 -10.33 0.44 11.74
N HIS A 88 -9.41 1.16 12.41
CA HIS A 88 -9.73 2.42 13.07
C HIS A 88 -10.21 3.47 12.07
N PHE A 89 -9.46 3.68 10.98
CA PHE A 89 -9.81 4.64 9.93
C PHE A 89 -11.17 4.31 9.30
N TYR A 90 -11.39 3.05 8.93
CA TYR A 90 -12.62 2.61 8.29
C TYR A 90 -13.86 2.80 9.18
N ALA A 91 -13.70 2.61 10.51
CA ALA A 91 -14.78 2.76 11.47
C ALA A 91 -15.04 4.22 11.90
N ASN A 92 -14.01 5.06 11.99
CA ASN A 92 -14.06 6.32 12.73
C ASN A 92 -13.79 7.57 11.88
N ALA A 93 -13.11 7.47 10.72
CA ALA A 93 -12.77 8.63 9.94
C ALA A 93 -14.02 9.26 9.29
N LYS A 94 -14.22 10.56 9.53
CA LYS A 94 -15.33 11.30 8.92
C LYS A 94 -15.07 11.52 7.43
N PRO A 95 -16.11 11.47 6.58
CA PRO A 95 -15.94 11.65 5.13
C PRO A 95 -15.86 13.15 4.74
N ASP A 96 -15.11 13.94 5.49
CA ASP A 96 -14.91 15.37 5.27
C ASP A 96 -13.56 15.71 4.61
N GLY A 97 -12.71 14.69 4.38
CA GLY A 97 -11.38 14.85 3.81
C GLY A 97 -10.32 15.39 4.77
N LEU A 98 -10.63 15.51 6.07
CA LEU A 98 -9.70 16.02 7.09
C LEU A 98 -8.89 14.94 7.79
N THR A 99 -9.22 13.68 7.59
CA THR A 99 -8.41 12.54 8.01
C THR A 99 -8.06 11.69 6.79
N LEU A 100 -6.78 11.58 6.49
CA LEU A 100 -6.26 10.72 5.43
C LEU A 100 -5.47 9.57 6.06
N LEU A 101 -5.54 8.39 5.46
CA LEU A 101 -4.75 7.23 5.89
C LEU A 101 -3.58 7.04 4.93
N GLN A 102 -2.36 7.13 5.46
CA GLN A 102 -1.12 6.73 4.79
C GLN A 102 -0.81 5.28 5.12
N ASP A 103 -0.79 4.44 4.10
CA ASP A 103 -0.63 3.00 4.25
C ASP A 103 0.40 2.40 3.28
N SER A 104 0.51 1.08 3.28
CA SER A 104 1.40 0.32 2.41
C SER A 104 0.71 -0.88 1.76
N SER A 105 1.33 -1.43 0.74
CA SER A 105 0.91 -2.67 0.06
C SER A 105 0.60 -3.84 1.00
N SER A 106 1.18 -3.86 2.19
CA SER A 106 0.87 -4.88 3.22
C SER A 106 -0.62 -4.93 3.57
N ALA A 107 -1.30 -3.78 3.59
CA ALA A 107 -2.74 -3.72 3.88
C ALA A 107 -3.57 -4.40 2.77
N ILE A 108 -3.17 -4.26 1.50
CA ILE A 108 -3.79 -4.97 0.38
C ILE A 108 -3.56 -6.46 0.51
N GLY A 109 -2.33 -6.88 0.84
CA GLY A 109 -2.02 -8.27 1.11
C GLY A 109 -2.85 -8.85 2.26
N ASN A 110 -3.03 -8.11 3.35
CA ASN A 110 -3.90 -8.50 4.47
C ASN A 110 -5.36 -8.65 4.03
N MET A 111 -5.87 -7.69 3.25
CA MET A 111 -7.24 -7.72 2.73
C MET A 111 -7.47 -8.92 1.82
N ASN A 112 -6.53 -9.24 0.92
CA ASN A 112 -6.61 -10.39 0.01
C ASN A 112 -6.60 -11.73 0.75
N ARG A 113 -5.86 -11.82 1.86
CA ARG A 113 -5.87 -13.01 2.72
C ARG A 113 -7.17 -13.15 3.51
N GLY A 114 -7.87 -12.05 3.79
CA GLY A 114 -9.10 -12.05 4.56
C GLY A 114 -8.87 -12.39 6.04
N GLY A 115 -9.96 -12.87 6.68
CA GLY A 115 -9.97 -13.23 8.09
C GLY A 115 -10.79 -12.25 8.94
N SER A 116 -11.23 -12.69 10.13
CA SER A 116 -12.15 -11.95 11.00
C SER A 116 -11.59 -10.61 11.53
N ARG A 117 -10.27 -10.46 11.50
CA ARG A 117 -9.58 -9.23 11.95
C ARG A 117 -9.60 -8.12 10.90
N ILE A 118 -9.84 -8.42 9.61
CA ILE A 118 -9.87 -7.45 8.52
C ILE A 118 -11.28 -6.89 8.41
N LYS A 119 -11.46 -5.63 8.84
CA LYS A 119 -12.75 -4.92 8.84
C LYS A 119 -12.77 -3.72 7.90
N TYR A 120 -11.81 -3.63 7.00
CA TYR A 120 -11.66 -2.55 6.03
C TYR A 120 -11.67 -3.08 4.60
N ASP A 121 -11.96 -2.19 3.65
CA ASP A 121 -11.97 -2.49 2.22
C ASP A 121 -11.44 -1.28 1.42
N HIS A 122 -10.18 -1.34 1.02
CA HIS A 122 -9.55 -0.27 0.25
C HIS A 122 -10.16 -0.03 -1.12
N ARG A 123 -10.92 -0.98 -1.69
CA ARG A 123 -11.67 -0.79 -2.94
C ARG A 123 -12.76 0.27 -2.82
N LYS A 124 -13.18 0.56 -1.59
CA LYS A 124 -14.22 1.55 -1.29
C LYS A 124 -13.65 2.92 -0.91
N ASN A 125 -12.38 2.99 -0.53
CA ASN A 125 -11.75 4.25 -0.17
C ASN A 125 -11.48 5.10 -1.42
N ARG A 126 -11.36 6.40 -1.21
CA ARG A 126 -11.04 7.38 -2.26
C ARG A 126 -9.53 7.61 -2.25
N ALA A 127 -8.82 7.01 -3.21
CA ALA A 127 -7.38 7.20 -3.27
C ALA A 127 -7.04 8.63 -3.69
N VAL A 128 -6.09 9.23 -2.97
CA VAL A 128 -5.51 10.55 -3.27
C VAL A 128 -4.27 10.39 -4.16
N GLY A 129 -3.47 9.35 -3.90
CA GLY A 129 -2.32 9.01 -4.71
C GLY A 129 -1.45 7.92 -4.05
N SER A 130 -0.37 7.54 -4.74
CA SER A 130 0.61 6.57 -4.23
C SER A 130 2.03 6.94 -4.61
N ILE A 131 2.99 6.39 -3.84
CA ILE A 131 4.42 6.46 -4.09
C ILE A 131 4.94 5.04 -4.23
N ALA A 132 5.57 4.73 -5.36
CA ALA A 132 6.38 3.54 -5.54
C ALA A 132 7.87 3.88 -5.40
N ARG A 133 8.66 2.97 -4.85
CA ARG A 133 10.10 3.15 -4.64
C ARG A 133 10.97 2.26 -5.53
N GLY A 134 10.33 1.50 -6.40
CA GLY A 134 10.92 0.40 -7.13
C GLY A 134 10.97 -0.88 -6.30
N GLY A 135 11.06 -2.02 -6.96
CA GLY A 135 11.01 -3.34 -6.35
C GLY A 135 12.18 -3.63 -5.43
N SER A 136 11.95 -4.59 -4.54
CA SER A 136 12.99 -5.07 -3.64
C SER A 136 14.09 -5.82 -4.39
N ILE A 137 15.33 -5.64 -3.97
CA ILE A 137 16.49 -6.38 -4.48
C ILE A 137 16.83 -7.50 -3.50
N LEU A 138 16.87 -8.74 -3.97
CA LEU A 138 17.33 -9.87 -3.18
C LEU A 138 18.85 -9.89 -3.15
N MET A 139 19.36 -9.96 -1.93
CA MET A 139 20.79 -10.06 -1.64
C MET A 139 21.07 -11.37 -0.91
N VAL A 140 22.22 -11.96 -1.22
CA VAL A 140 22.79 -13.10 -0.51
C VAL A 140 24.18 -12.72 0.00
N ARG A 141 24.61 -13.30 1.11
CA ARG A 141 26.00 -13.19 1.53
C ARG A 141 26.91 -13.76 0.44
N LYS A 142 27.95 -13.00 0.07
CA LYS A 142 28.77 -13.26 -1.13
C LYS A 142 29.33 -14.66 -1.18
N GLU A 143 29.84 -15.16 -0.05
CA GLU A 143 30.41 -16.49 0.08
C GLU A 143 29.39 -17.63 -0.07
N LEU A 144 28.09 -17.34 -0.05
CA LEU A 144 27.02 -18.34 -0.16
C LEU A 144 26.31 -18.34 -1.51
N LYS A 145 26.72 -17.47 -2.45
CA LYS A 145 26.08 -17.35 -3.77
C LYS A 145 26.02 -18.71 -4.51
N ASP A 146 27.11 -19.44 -4.51
CA ASP A 146 27.18 -20.73 -5.21
C ASP A 146 26.49 -21.86 -4.46
N SER A 147 26.09 -21.63 -3.21
CA SER A 147 25.40 -22.62 -2.37
C SER A 147 23.86 -22.54 -2.49
N LEU A 148 23.31 -21.62 -3.27
CA LEU A 148 21.86 -21.42 -3.40
C LEU A 148 21.13 -22.69 -3.87
N THR A 149 21.76 -23.49 -4.73
CA THR A 149 21.20 -24.74 -5.29
C THR A 149 21.81 -25.99 -4.67
N ASP A 150 22.74 -25.86 -3.73
CA ASP A 150 23.35 -27.02 -3.08
C ASP A 150 22.41 -27.60 -2.02
N VAL A 151 21.63 -28.60 -2.44
CA VAL A 151 20.68 -29.31 -1.56
C VAL A 151 21.37 -30.22 -0.54
N LYS A 152 22.69 -30.47 -0.66
CA LYS A 152 23.46 -31.27 0.30
C LYS A 152 23.99 -30.43 1.45
N SER A 153 24.08 -29.11 1.29
CA SER A 153 24.41 -28.18 2.35
C SER A 153 23.24 -27.87 3.26
N ARG A 154 23.52 -27.10 4.32
CA ARG A 154 22.43 -26.58 5.16
C ARG A 154 21.47 -25.70 4.36
N LYS A 155 20.21 -25.65 4.78
CA LYS A 155 19.26 -24.66 4.22
C LYS A 155 19.74 -23.26 4.51
N LEU A 156 19.74 -22.41 3.47
CA LEU A 156 20.04 -21.00 3.62
C LEU A 156 18.87 -20.25 4.24
N VAL A 157 19.17 -19.33 5.13
CA VAL A 157 18.17 -18.63 5.96
C VAL A 157 17.76 -17.33 5.28
N VAL A 158 16.50 -17.23 4.92
CA VAL A 158 15.87 -15.99 4.45
C VAL A 158 15.28 -15.28 5.68
N GLY A 159 15.75 -14.08 6.00
CA GLY A 159 15.22 -13.28 7.11
C GLY A 159 14.11 -12.34 6.65
N ASP A 160 12.98 -12.31 7.38
CA ASP A 160 11.87 -11.38 7.10
C ASP A 160 11.14 -10.96 8.38
N THR A 161 10.28 -9.94 8.25
CA THR A 161 9.49 -9.42 9.37
C THR A 161 8.31 -10.32 9.72
N ASP A 162 7.58 -10.83 8.72
CA ASP A 162 6.28 -11.47 8.92
C ASP A 162 5.97 -12.60 7.89
N GLY A 163 6.85 -12.84 6.93
CA GLY A 163 6.66 -13.85 5.88
C GLY A 163 5.57 -13.53 4.84
N ILE A 164 5.07 -12.30 4.84
CA ILE A 164 3.98 -11.88 3.95
C ILE A 164 4.39 -10.79 2.96
N ARG A 165 5.60 -10.26 3.11
CA ARG A 165 6.11 -9.23 2.20
C ARG A 165 6.12 -9.70 0.76
N THR A 166 5.91 -8.76 -0.14
CA THR A 166 5.82 -9.03 -1.59
C THR A 166 7.07 -9.71 -2.14
N TRP A 167 8.23 -9.27 -1.72
CA TRP A 167 9.51 -9.84 -2.16
C TRP A 167 9.76 -11.29 -1.69
N VAL A 168 9.08 -11.74 -0.63
CA VAL A 168 9.16 -13.15 -0.19
C VAL A 168 8.69 -14.09 -1.29
N SER A 169 7.78 -13.64 -2.18
CA SER A 169 7.34 -14.38 -3.35
C SER A 169 8.52 -14.83 -4.22
N MET A 170 9.50 -13.96 -4.44
CA MET A 170 10.69 -14.31 -5.25
C MET A 170 11.45 -15.48 -4.65
N THR A 171 11.67 -15.49 -3.33
CA THR A 171 12.39 -16.58 -2.65
C THR A 171 11.62 -17.89 -2.68
N VAL A 172 10.28 -17.84 -2.54
CA VAL A 172 9.41 -19.02 -2.64
C VAL A 172 9.43 -19.60 -4.05
N TRP A 173 9.32 -18.76 -5.07
CA TRP A 173 9.41 -19.21 -6.47
C TRP A 173 10.83 -19.69 -6.83
N SER A 174 11.87 -19.12 -6.21
CA SER A 174 13.23 -19.64 -6.35
C SER A 174 13.39 -21.04 -5.72
N ALA A 175 12.80 -21.27 -4.56
CA ALA A 175 12.80 -22.61 -3.96
C ALA A 175 12.03 -23.62 -4.82
N GLU A 176 10.88 -23.21 -5.42
CA GLU A 176 10.03 -24.08 -6.22
C GLU A 176 10.59 -24.38 -7.61
N TYR A 177 11.08 -23.36 -8.33
CA TYR A 177 11.43 -23.46 -9.75
C TYR A 177 12.92 -23.44 -10.04
N LEU A 178 13.75 -22.99 -9.08
CA LEU A 178 15.21 -22.95 -9.19
C LEU A 178 15.90 -23.97 -8.27
N ASN A 179 15.13 -24.76 -7.51
CA ASN A 179 15.62 -25.74 -6.53
C ASN A 179 16.52 -25.12 -5.45
N TRP A 180 16.23 -23.88 -5.03
CA TRP A 180 16.99 -23.26 -3.95
C TRP A 180 16.65 -23.92 -2.60
N ASN A 181 17.68 -24.23 -1.81
CA ASN A 181 17.53 -24.89 -0.52
C ASN A 181 17.38 -23.86 0.61
N LEU A 182 16.14 -23.37 0.81
CA LEU A 182 15.83 -22.26 1.69
C LEU A 182 15.00 -22.66 2.93
N ARG A 183 15.15 -21.88 3.99
CA ARG A 183 14.20 -21.77 5.12
C ARG A 183 13.99 -20.32 5.47
N TRP A 184 12.84 -19.99 6.04
CA TRP A 184 12.47 -18.61 6.40
C TRP A 184 12.49 -18.42 7.91
N LEU A 185 13.03 -17.30 8.36
CA LEU A 185 13.06 -16.83 9.74
C LEU A 185 12.31 -15.50 9.83
N TYR A 186 11.29 -15.44 10.68
CA TYR A 186 10.42 -14.26 10.85
C TYR A 186 10.63 -13.64 12.23
N GLY A 187 10.10 -12.39 12.39
CA GLY A 187 10.05 -11.69 13.65
C GLY A 187 10.91 -10.42 13.71
N TYR A 188 11.66 -10.14 12.68
CA TYR A 188 12.43 -8.89 12.60
C TYR A 188 11.53 -7.66 12.53
N LYS A 189 11.95 -6.55 13.16
CA LYS A 189 11.20 -5.29 13.15
C LYS A 189 11.76 -4.33 12.10
N GLY A 190 10.96 -4.05 11.05
CA GLY A 190 11.36 -3.14 9.97
C GLY A 190 12.55 -3.65 9.16
N SER A 191 13.32 -2.73 8.54
CA SER A 191 14.43 -3.07 7.66
C SER A 191 15.81 -3.03 8.35
N ARG A 192 15.91 -2.42 9.53
CA ARG A 192 17.19 -2.24 10.22
C ARG A 192 17.68 -3.56 10.84
N GLU A 193 16.80 -4.28 11.50
CA GLU A 193 17.18 -5.53 12.16
C GLU A 193 17.64 -6.60 11.18
N PRO A 194 16.89 -6.95 10.09
CA PRO A 194 17.36 -7.95 9.15
C PRO A 194 18.61 -7.50 8.38
N SER A 195 18.83 -6.19 8.16
CA SER A 195 20.09 -5.72 7.57
C SER A 195 21.30 -5.95 8.49
N LEU A 196 21.12 -5.85 9.79
CA LEU A 196 22.14 -6.16 10.78
C LEU A 196 22.37 -7.68 10.87
N ALA A 197 21.29 -8.46 10.94
CA ALA A 197 21.35 -9.93 10.97
C ALA A 197 22.07 -10.52 9.74
N LEU A 198 21.88 -9.92 8.54
CA LEU A 198 22.60 -10.30 7.33
C LEU A 198 24.12 -10.03 7.45
N ARG A 199 24.51 -8.86 8.02
CA ARG A 199 25.91 -8.51 8.26
C ARG A 199 26.58 -9.46 9.27
N GLN A 200 25.84 -9.85 10.30
CA GLN A 200 26.32 -10.74 11.36
C GLN A 200 26.29 -12.23 10.98
N GLY A 201 25.69 -12.58 9.83
CA GLY A 201 25.56 -13.96 9.38
C GLY A 201 24.50 -14.78 10.13
N GLU A 202 23.60 -14.11 10.85
CA GLU A 202 22.42 -14.74 11.44
C GLU A 202 21.42 -15.21 10.37
N ILE A 203 21.30 -14.41 9.30
CA ILE A 203 20.57 -14.78 8.09
C ILE A 203 21.50 -14.74 6.88
N ASP A 204 21.14 -15.48 5.83
CA ASP A 204 21.96 -15.63 4.62
C ASP A 204 21.43 -14.79 3.45
N LEU A 205 20.11 -14.58 3.40
CA LEU A 205 19.44 -13.82 2.35
C LEU A 205 18.44 -12.83 2.96
N TRP A 206 18.37 -11.69 2.30
CA TRP A 206 17.37 -10.67 2.62
C TRP A 206 17.08 -9.79 1.40
N ALA A 207 15.87 -9.20 1.33
CA ALA A 207 15.54 -8.23 0.30
C ALA A 207 14.94 -6.96 0.89
N THR A 208 15.18 -5.85 0.21
CA THR A 208 14.61 -4.54 0.54
C THR A 208 14.53 -3.67 -0.70
N SER A 209 13.59 -2.72 -0.71
CA SER A 209 13.51 -1.64 -1.70
C SER A 209 14.28 -0.38 -1.28
N ASN A 210 14.92 -0.37 -0.11
CA ASN A 210 15.67 0.78 0.39
C ASN A 210 17.00 0.94 -0.32
N SER A 211 17.06 1.84 -1.32
CA SER A 211 18.24 2.09 -2.15
C SER A 211 19.51 2.39 -1.35
N ARG A 212 19.37 3.16 -0.26
CA ARG A 212 20.51 3.50 0.59
C ARG A 212 21.10 2.27 1.28
N LEU A 213 20.25 1.44 1.91
CA LEU A 213 20.72 0.21 2.58
C LEU A 213 21.36 -0.76 1.59
N ILE A 214 20.79 -0.90 0.38
CA ILE A 214 21.33 -1.74 -0.68
C ILE A 214 22.71 -1.22 -1.09
N SER A 215 22.84 0.09 -1.36
CA SER A 215 24.08 0.72 -1.78
C SER A 215 25.16 0.66 -0.70
N ASP A 216 24.79 0.83 0.57
CA ASP A 216 25.73 0.75 1.69
C ASP A 216 26.26 -0.69 1.82
N MET A 217 25.40 -1.71 1.79
CA MET A 217 25.81 -3.12 1.87
C MET A 217 26.64 -3.57 0.64
N ARG A 218 26.31 -3.04 -0.55
CA ARG A 218 27.11 -3.26 -1.76
C ARG A 218 28.53 -2.72 -1.61
N LYS A 219 28.68 -1.50 -1.07
CA LYS A 219 29.98 -0.87 -0.80
C LYS A 219 30.78 -1.62 0.27
N GLU A 220 30.14 -2.19 1.25
CA GLU A 220 30.74 -3.05 2.28
C GLU A 220 31.29 -4.37 1.68
N GLY A 221 30.82 -4.78 0.50
CA GLY A 221 31.40 -5.86 -0.31
C GLY A 221 31.13 -7.28 0.16
N PHE A 222 30.25 -7.48 1.17
CA PHE A 222 29.94 -8.80 1.73
C PHE A 222 28.68 -9.45 1.13
N ILE A 223 27.94 -8.74 0.27
CA ILE A 223 26.74 -9.27 -0.40
C ILE A 223 26.89 -9.35 -1.91
N GLU A 224 26.12 -10.24 -2.50
CA GLU A 224 25.80 -10.27 -3.92
C GLU A 224 24.32 -9.94 -4.12
N MET A 225 24.00 -9.06 -5.07
CA MET A 225 22.64 -8.78 -5.51
C MET A 225 22.27 -9.78 -6.60
N ILE A 226 21.20 -10.55 -6.38
CA ILE A 226 20.85 -11.66 -7.27
C ILE A 226 19.86 -11.25 -8.33
N TYR A 227 18.76 -10.63 -7.91
CA TYR A 227 17.70 -10.13 -8.78
C TYR A 227 16.82 -9.11 -8.07
N GLN A 228 16.01 -8.41 -8.85
CA GLN A 228 15.04 -7.43 -8.37
C GLN A 228 13.61 -7.80 -8.76
N GLN A 229 12.65 -7.30 -7.99
CA GLN A 229 11.26 -7.73 -8.03
C GLN A 229 10.47 -7.19 -9.22
N ASP A 230 10.78 -5.98 -9.69
CA ASP A 230 10.00 -5.28 -10.72
C ASP A 230 10.00 -5.99 -12.09
N GLU A 231 9.07 -5.61 -12.94
CA GLU A 231 9.04 -6.04 -14.35
C GLU A 231 10.19 -5.44 -15.16
N GLU A 232 10.66 -4.25 -14.77
CA GLU A 232 11.79 -3.54 -15.36
C GLU A 232 12.88 -3.32 -14.33
N ARG A 233 14.14 -3.19 -14.81
CA ARG A 233 15.27 -2.94 -13.92
C ARG A 233 15.24 -1.51 -13.41
N ARG A 234 15.40 -1.36 -12.10
CA ARG A 234 15.50 -0.07 -11.43
C ARG A 234 16.64 0.79 -12.01
N ALA A 235 16.44 2.10 -12.07
CA ALA A 235 17.42 3.04 -12.61
C ALA A 235 18.73 3.08 -11.81
N ASP A 236 18.62 2.89 -10.47
CA ASP A 236 19.76 2.88 -9.54
C ASP A 236 20.49 1.52 -9.44
N PHE A 237 19.93 0.44 -10.05
CA PHE A 237 20.49 -0.92 -10.03
C PHE A 237 20.30 -1.65 -11.37
N ARG A 238 20.65 -0.99 -12.47
CA ARG A 238 20.47 -1.52 -13.85
C ARG A 238 21.29 -2.79 -14.15
N ASP A 239 22.34 -3.03 -13.39
CA ASP A 239 23.18 -4.21 -13.49
C ASP A 239 22.57 -5.45 -12.85
N VAL A 240 21.52 -5.31 -12.05
CA VAL A 240 20.81 -6.42 -11.40
C VAL A 240 19.65 -6.86 -12.29
N PRO A 241 19.55 -8.15 -12.68
CA PRO A 241 18.43 -8.63 -13.51
C PRO A 241 17.11 -8.58 -12.73
N THR A 242 15.99 -8.46 -13.43
CA THR A 242 14.67 -8.71 -12.82
C THR A 242 14.52 -10.19 -12.47
N PHE A 243 13.62 -10.50 -11.54
CA PHE A 243 13.35 -11.92 -11.22
C PHE A 243 12.85 -12.71 -12.43
N LYS A 244 12.07 -12.07 -13.29
CA LYS A 244 11.59 -12.64 -14.55
C LYS A 244 12.74 -12.97 -15.50
N GLU A 245 13.71 -12.06 -15.65
CA GLU A 245 14.92 -12.31 -16.44
C GLU A 245 15.77 -13.43 -15.83
N TYR A 246 15.91 -13.45 -14.50
CA TYR A 246 16.69 -14.46 -13.79
C TYR A 246 16.08 -15.87 -13.90
N LEU A 247 14.76 -16.00 -13.88
CA LEU A 247 14.08 -17.28 -14.11
C LEU A 247 14.32 -17.81 -15.53
N GLY A 248 14.39 -16.94 -16.53
CA GLY A 248 14.60 -17.32 -17.92
C GLY A 248 13.59 -18.40 -18.39
N ASN A 249 14.10 -19.51 -18.91
CA ASN A 249 13.27 -20.64 -19.38
C ASN A 249 12.63 -21.47 -18.24
N LYS A 250 13.04 -21.28 -17.00
CA LYS A 250 12.44 -21.90 -15.80
C LYS A 250 11.22 -21.13 -15.27
N LYS A 251 10.88 -20.00 -15.89
CA LYS A 251 9.70 -19.22 -15.52
C LYS A 251 8.43 -20.06 -15.72
N PRO A 252 7.61 -20.29 -14.67
CA PRO A 252 6.36 -20.99 -14.83
C PRO A 252 5.37 -20.17 -15.66
N SER A 253 4.33 -20.85 -16.18
CA SER A 253 3.23 -20.23 -16.91
C SER A 253 1.89 -20.49 -16.22
N GLY A 254 0.82 -19.83 -16.70
CA GLY A 254 -0.55 -19.99 -16.20
C GLY A 254 -0.69 -19.67 -14.73
N VAL A 255 -1.50 -20.44 -14.02
CA VAL A 255 -1.89 -20.18 -12.62
C VAL A 255 -0.71 -19.92 -11.68
N ALA A 256 0.42 -20.61 -11.89
CA ALA A 256 1.59 -20.43 -11.04
C ALA A 256 2.24 -19.04 -11.23
N TRP A 257 2.29 -18.54 -12.48
CA TRP A 257 2.80 -17.21 -12.75
C TRP A 257 1.79 -16.13 -12.34
N ASP A 258 0.51 -16.34 -12.57
CA ASP A 258 -0.55 -15.45 -12.13
C ASP A 258 -0.54 -15.28 -10.60
N ALA A 259 -0.32 -16.38 -9.88
CA ALA A 259 -0.16 -16.37 -8.42
C ALA A 259 1.07 -15.60 -7.97
N TYR A 260 2.22 -15.76 -8.65
CA TYR A 260 3.40 -14.95 -8.40
C TYR A 260 3.10 -13.47 -8.57
N GLN A 261 2.57 -13.08 -9.72
CA GLN A 261 2.24 -11.69 -10.03
C GLN A 261 1.25 -11.09 -9.03
N ALA A 262 0.24 -11.86 -8.62
CA ALA A 262 -0.74 -11.43 -7.62
C ALA A 262 -0.09 -11.13 -6.25
N TRP A 263 0.99 -11.81 -5.91
CA TRP A 263 1.74 -11.54 -4.68
C TRP A 263 2.82 -10.45 -4.88
N ALA A 264 3.60 -10.52 -5.96
CA ALA A 264 4.75 -9.66 -6.22
C ALA A 264 4.36 -8.22 -6.61
N ASN A 265 3.34 -8.05 -7.48
CA ASN A 265 3.03 -6.76 -8.10
C ASN A 265 2.39 -5.72 -7.18
N SER A 266 2.18 -6.04 -5.89
CA SER A 266 1.73 -5.02 -4.94
C SER A 266 2.81 -3.96 -4.61
N GLU A 267 4.05 -4.13 -5.08
CA GLU A 267 5.10 -3.09 -4.98
C GLU A 267 4.80 -1.86 -5.86
N ASP A 268 4.06 -1.99 -6.96
CA ASP A 268 3.58 -0.85 -7.74
C ASP A 268 2.74 0.12 -6.89
N LEU A 269 2.13 -0.37 -5.80
CA LEU A 269 1.36 0.39 -4.84
C LEU A 269 2.14 0.72 -3.56
N ASP A 270 3.41 0.41 -3.44
CA ASP A 270 4.26 0.41 -2.24
C ASP A 270 3.72 1.23 -1.05
N LYS A 271 3.50 2.53 -1.24
CA LYS A 271 2.87 3.43 -0.26
C LYS A 271 1.75 4.21 -0.91
N PHE A 272 0.60 4.30 -0.25
CA PHE A 272 -0.55 5.02 -0.79
C PHE A 272 -1.28 5.81 0.30
N ILE A 273 -1.99 6.85 -0.12
CA ILE A 273 -2.77 7.71 0.77
C ILE A 273 -4.21 7.76 0.27
N VAL A 274 -5.14 7.55 1.20
CA VAL A 274 -6.58 7.48 0.90
C VAL A 274 -7.39 8.36 1.83
N ALA A 275 -8.52 8.86 1.31
CA ALA A 275 -9.61 9.45 2.06
C ALA A 275 -10.73 8.42 2.29
N PRO A 276 -11.64 8.64 3.27
CA PRO A 276 -12.77 7.76 3.53
C PRO A 276 -13.69 7.59 2.30
N SER A 277 -14.35 6.45 2.19
CA SER A 277 -15.18 6.06 1.03
C SER A 277 -16.25 7.04 0.62
N ARG A 278 -16.85 7.76 1.58
CA ARG A 278 -17.94 8.71 1.35
C ARG A 278 -17.48 10.17 1.28
N THR A 279 -16.17 10.43 1.16
CA THR A 279 -15.65 11.78 0.98
C THR A 279 -16.23 12.39 -0.32
N PRO A 280 -16.81 13.60 -0.28
CA PRO A 280 -17.40 14.24 -1.45
C PRO A 280 -16.42 14.38 -2.62
N ASP A 281 -16.92 14.26 -3.85
CA ASP A 281 -16.10 14.27 -5.06
C ASP A 281 -15.29 15.55 -5.22
N ASN A 282 -15.84 16.71 -4.89
CA ASN A 282 -15.13 17.99 -4.95
C ASN A 282 -13.96 18.04 -3.94
N VAL A 283 -14.13 17.44 -2.75
CA VAL A 283 -13.05 17.35 -1.73
C VAL A 283 -11.96 16.40 -2.21
N VAL A 284 -12.33 15.24 -2.76
CA VAL A 284 -11.39 14.29 -3.35
C VAL A 284 -10.62 14.93 -4.50
N ALA A 285 -11.30 15.65 -5.38
CA ALA A 285 -10.67 16.36 -6.49
C ALA A 285 -9.65 17.40 -5.99
N ALA A 286 -9.97 18.16 -4.95
CA ALA A 286 -9.03 19.12 -4.36
C ALA A 286 -7.81 18.44 -3.74
N LEU A 287 -7.99 17.30 -3.04
CA LEU A 287 -6.88 16.51 -2.48
C LEU A 287 -5.98 15.94 -3.57
N ARG A 288 -6.54 15.39 -4.65
CA ARG A 288 -5.82 14.85 -5.80
C ARG A 288 -5.05 15.92 -6.57
N ASP A 289 -5.69 17.07 -6.81
CA ASP A 289 -5.03 18.20 -7.46
C ASP A 289 -3.84 18.70 -6.65
N GLY A 290 -4.00 18.84 -5.33
CA GLY A 290 -2.91 19.18 -4.43
C GLY A 290 -1.78 18.15 -4.46
N TYR A 291 -2.11 16.86 -4.49
CA TYR A 291 -1.12 15.78 -4.57
C TYR A 291 -0.32 15.80 -5.89
N ILE A 292 -0.99 16.04 -7.02
CA ILE A 292 -0.34 16.20 -8.33
C ILE A 292 0.55 17.44 -8.38
N LYS A 293 0.09 18.57 -7.81
CA LYS A 293 0.89 19.80 -7.72
C LYS A 293 2.12 19.62 -6.84
N MET A 294 1.99 18.92 -5.71
CA MET A 294 3.10 18.55 -4.83
C MET A 294 4.20 17.81 -5.59
N ASN A 295 3.86 16.91 -6.53
CA ASN A 295 4.84 16.18 -7.35
C ASN A 295 5.69 17.10 -8.26
N LYS A 296 5.28 18.34 -8.49
CA LYS A 296 6.02 19.32 -9.27
C LYS A 296 6.96 20.20 -8.44
N ASP A 297 6.86 20.11 -7.10
CA ASP A 297 7.71 20.84 -6.16
C ASP A 297 9.13 20.26 -6.17
N ASP A 298 10.13 21.09 -6.45
CA ASP A 298 11.52 20.62 -6.59
C ASP A 298 12.13 20.23 -5.24
N GLU A 299 11.72 20.88 -4.15
CA GLU A 299 12.13 20.49 -2.79
C GLU A 299 11.56 19.14 -2.42
N PHE A 300 10.26 18.87 -2.74
CA PHE A 300 9.65 17.57 -2.58
C PHE A 300 10.42 16.50 -3.35
N LYS A 301 10.72 16.72 -4.64
CA LYS A 301 11.45 15.76 -5.48
C LYS A 301 12.84 15.47 -4.91
N ALA A 302 13.57 16.50 -4.49
CA ALA A 302 14.89 16.33 -3.90
C ALA A 302 14.85 15.48 -2.63
N LEU A 303 13.89 15.74 -1.74
CA LEU A 303 13.71 14.94 -0.52
C LEU A 303 13.20 13.53 -0.82
N ALA A 304 12.27 13.37 -1.76
CA ALA A 304 11.79 12.06 -2.19
C ALA A 304 12.94 11.20 -2.74
N THR A 305 13.78 11.76 -3.62
CA THR A 305 14.98 11.09 -4.13
C THR A 305 15.96 10.72 -3.01
N LYS A 306 16.17 11.64 -2.06
CA LYS A 306 17.04 11.38 -0.89
C LYS A 306 16.55 10.21 -0.03
N PHE A 307 15.22 10.08 0.17
CA PHE A 307 14.63 9.05 1.02
C PHE A 307 14.35 7.74 0.31
N PHE A 308 13.98 7.79 -0.95
CA PHE A 308 13.45 6.64 -1.69
C PHE A 308 14.39 6.12 -2.78
N GLY A 309 15.47 6.86 -3.13
CA GLY A 309 16.36 6.56 -4.26
C GLY A 309 15.87 7.22 -5.54
N GLU A 310 16.54 6.97 -6.67
CA GLU A 310 16.20 7.60 -7.96
C GLU A 310 15.02 6.94 -8.68
N SER A 311 14.65 5.73 -8.27
CA SER A 311 13.58 4.93 -8.91
C SER A 311 12.19 5.20 -8.36
N TRP A 312 12.01 6.22 -7.49
CA TRP A 312 10.68 6.55 -6.98
C TRP A 312 9.79 7.18 -8.05
N SER A 313 8.51 6.92 -7.95
CA SER A 313 7.48 7.52 -8.81
C SER A 313 6.21 7.79 -8.01
N LEU A 314 5.38 8.72 -8.51
CA LEU A 314 4.05 8.98 -7.99
C LEU A 314 2.99 8.53 -8.99
N SER A 315 1.90 7.96 -8.48
CA SER A 315 0.68 7.70 -9.23
C SER A 315 -0.46 8.59 -8.76
N SER A 316 -1.31 9.02 -9.67
CA SER A 316 -2.51 9.80 -9.35
C SER A 316 -3.50 8.99 -8.50
N GLY A 317 -4.51 9.66 -7.94
CA GLY A 317 -5.57 8.98 -7.19
C GLY A 317 -6.30 7.94 -8.04
N GLU A 318 -6.60 8.26 -9.30
CA GLU A 318 -7.27 7.35 -10.25
C GLU A 318 -6.39 6.13 -10.58
N GLN A 319 -5.11 6.35 -10.84
CA GLN A 319 -4.14 5.26 -11.08
C GLN A 319 -4.01 4.38 -9.84
N THR A 320 -3.99 4.99 -8.65
CA THR A 320 -3.93 4.28 -7.37
C THR A 320 -5.18 3.43 -7.14
N GLU A 321 -6.39 3.95 -7.42
CA GLU A 321 -7.64 3.17 -7.36
C GLU A 321 -7.63 1.99 -8.34
N ALA A 322 -7.15 2.20 -9.56
CA ALA A 322 -7.00 1.14 -10.56
C ALA A 322 -6.03 0.05 -10.10
N LEU A 323 -4.89 0.43 -9.50
CA LEU A 323 -3.93 -0.51 -8.91
C LEU A 323 -4.55 -1.30 -7.76
N ILE A 324 -5.24 -0.64 -6.82
CA ILE A 324 -5.93 -1.31 -5.71
C ILE A 324 -6.93 -2.33 -6.26
N LYS A 325 -7.73 -1.95 -7.25
CA LYS A 325 -8.69 -2.85 -7.89
C LYS A 325 -8.01 -4.04 -8.55
N LYS A 326 -6.96 -3.82 -9.32
CA LYS A 326 -6.14 -4.88 -9.96
C LYS A 326 -5.61 -5.86 -8.92
N LEU A 327 -4.98 -5.34 -7.86
CA LEU A 327 -4.33 -6.14 -6.81
C LEU A 327 -5.32 -6.90 -5.90
N THR A 328 -6.58 -6.51 -5.88
CA THR A 328 -7.64 -7.17 -5.10
C THR A 328 -8.53 -8.09 -5.92
N SER A 329 -8.29 -8.18 -7.23
CA SER A 329 -9.05 -9.02 -8.18
C SER A 329 -8.25 -10.26 -8.58
N ILE A 330 -7.74 -11.01 -7.58
CA ILE A 330 -6.94 -12.21 -7.82
C ILE A 330 -7.88 -13.36 -8.19
N PRO A 331 -7.68 -14.02 -9.34
CA PRO A 331 -8.49 -15.19 -9.73
C PRO A 331 -8.41 -16.30 -8.69
N LYS A 332 -9.54 -16.98 -8.42
CA LYS A 332 -9.61 -18.05 -7.41
C LYS A 332 -8.54 -19.13 -7.57
N PRO A 333 -8.23 -19.63 -8.80
CA PRO A 333 -7.15 -20.60 -8.97
C PRO A 333 -5.78 -20.09 -8.51
N ALA A 334 -5.47 -18.81 -8.74
CA ALA A 334 -4.22 -18.20 -8.29
C ALA A 334 -4.19 -18.03 -6.76
N GLN A 335 -5.32 -17.70 -6.13
CA GLN A 335 -5.44 -17.64 -4.67
C GLN A 335 -5.22 -19.01 -4.03
N ASP A 336 -5.80 -20.06 -4.61
CA ASP A 336 -5.66 -21.44 -4.13
C ASP A 336 -4.20 -21.91 -4.27
N PHE A 337 -3.57 -21.60 -5.40
CA PHE A 337 -2.14 -21.88 -5.61
C PHE A 337 -1.27 -21.16 -4.58
N LEU A 338 -1.52 -19.87 -4.32
CA LEU A 338 -0.81 -19.11 -3.27
C LEU A 338 -0.96 -19.77 -1.90
N THR A 339 -2.14 -20.19 -1.54
CA THR A 339 -2.40 -20.87 -0.26
C THR A 339 -1.61 -22.17 -0.16
N GLN A 340 -1.61 -22.99 -1.24
CA GLN A 340 -0.90 -24.26 -1.28
C GLN A 340 0.61 -24.10 -1.22
N ILE A 341 1.20 -23.20 -2.01
CA ILE A 341 2.64 -23.01 -2.06
C ILE A 341 3.16 -22.43 -0.74
N ARG A 342 2.44 -21.49 -0.14
CA ARG A 342 2.77 -20.95 1.19
C ARG A 342 2.78 -22.05 2.25
N LYS A 343 1.75 -22.90 2.29
CA LYS A 343 1.67 -24.04 3.19
C LYS A 343 2.83 -25.02 2.97
N LYS A 344 3.16 -25.33 1.70
CA LYS A 344 4.29 -26.20 1.34
C LYS A 344 5.62 -25.73 1.96
N TYR A 345 5.85 -24.43 2.01
CA TYR A 345 7.09 -23.84 2.53
C TYR A 345 6.98 -23.36 3.98
N GLY A 346 5.92 -23.68 4.70
CA GLY A 346 5.75 -23.32 6.11
C GLY A 346 5.60 -21.81 6.35
N LEU A 347 5.17 -21.08 5.32
CA LEU A 347 4.90 -19.65 5.42
C LEU A 347 3.57 -19.41 6.16
N PRO A 348 3.44 -18.32 6.94
CA PRO A 348 2.19 -18.02 7.62
C PRO A 348 1.02 -18.08 6.65
N ALA A 349 0.03 -18.93 6.95
CA ALA A 349 -1.23 -18.95 6.22
C ALA A 349 -1.85 -17.55 6.34
N GLY A 350 -2.26 -16.97 5.22
CA GLY A 350 -2.92 -15.68 5.26
C GLY A 350 -4.13 -15.73 6.20
N GLY A 351 -4.23 -14.82 7.17
CA GLY A 351 -5.42 -14.61 7.99
C GLY A 351 -5.34 -14.97 9.46
N ALA A 352 -4.42 -15.81 9.92
CA ALA A 352 -4.28 -16.10 11.34
C ALA A 352 -2.81 -16.02 11.73
N ALA A 353 -2.43 -15.03 12.54
CA ALA A 353 -1.32 -15.24 13.44
C ALA A 353 -1.79 -16.37 14.37
N SER A 354 -1.05 -17.49 14.39
CA SER A 354 -1.22 -18.51 15.42
C SER A 354 -1.25 -17.83 16.78
N GLU A 355 -2.30 -18.08 17.52
CA GLU A 355 -2.30 -17.88 18.97
C GLU A 355 -1.16 -18.74 19.55
N SER A 356 -0.13 -18.10 20.04
CA SER A 356 0.83 -18.63 20.99
C SER A 356 1.13 -17.56 22.02
#